data_48b2b408a6ac1391d6e77f43a30347ec
#
_entry.id   48b2b408a6ac1391d6e77f43a30347ec
#
_cell.length_a   1.000
_cell.length_b   1.000
_cell.length_c   1.000
_cell.angle_alpha   90.00
_cell.angle_beta   90.00
_cell.angle_gamma   90.00
#
_symmetry.space_group_name_H-M   'P 1'
#
loop_
_entity.id
_entity.type
_entity.pdbx_description
1 polymer ?
#
loop_
_entity_poly.entity_id
_entity_poly.type
_entity_poly.pdbx_seq_one_letter_code
_entity_poly.pdbx_strand_id
1 'polypeptide(L)'
;MARLTLLQLNDLHGYLEPHPELVPTAGGWRFERLGGVARIARLFAEARADGPCLTLDNGDTFHGTRVAVASRGEALIPIMNALQIDAMTAHWEFAYGPAGFKALARQLDYPVLAANVFRKATGDLLFEGRRVFERGGLRIGVIGLACPIVDKTMPPAFSEGVRFELGAAEAREQLAILRREQVDLVVLLSHLGFPQDLKLASELPGLDVILSGHTHNRLHEPARVGDTLIIQSGCHGAYVGRLDLDVADGQVSLKRHQLIPVDDGPTDAGVEALVRAALAPEGETMARVIGRTAIPLHRYAMASAPMDDVLLAAVAGAAGTEIAFSNGWRYGAPVAPGPVTLGDLYNIVPMNPSISRVTLTGAELTVMLEENLERTFAADPFEQMGGYIKRCRGLTVFAKLENPKGARVDRLLVGDRPVDPQADYPVAFVTSQGVPERFGRDRRTLDVDSVSALQQWFVDHVPGETDLPPSVLIV
;
A
#
# COMPACT_ATOMS: atom_id res chain seq x y z
N MET A 1 -25.20 22.42 17.65
CA MET A 1 -24.77 21.46 16.60
C MET A 1 -23.62 22.10 15.84
N ALA A 2 -22.44 21.53 15.97
CA ALA A 2 -21.26 21.98 15.24
C ALA A 2 -21.04 21.06 14.01
N ARG A 3 -20.40 21.59 12.96
CA ARG A 3 -20.09 20.83 11.74
C ARG A 3 -18.59 20.63 11.62
N LEU A 4 -18.21 19.47 11.11
CA LEU A 4 -16.82 19.15 10.82
C LEU A 4 -16.72 18.36 9.51
N THR A 5 -15.81 18.75 8.64
CA THR A 5 -15.40 17.93 7.49
C THR A 5 -14.10 17.21 7.81
N LEU A 6 -14.07 15.89 7.65
CA LEU A 6 -12.83 15.10 7.63
C LEU A 6 -12.46 14.80 6.18
N LEU A 7 -11.20 15.06 5.82
CA LEU A 7 -10.63 14.70 4.53
C LEU A 7 -9.58 13.63 4.73
N GLN A 8 -9.61 12.61 3.88
CA GLN A 8 -8.68 11.50 3.89
C GLN A 8 -7.84 11.49 2.61
N LEU A 9 -6.52 11.54 2.77
CA LEU A 9 -5.55 11.11 1.76
C LEU A 9 -5.10 9.69 2.11
N ASN A 10 -5.06 8.80 1.11
CA ASN A 10 -4.86 7.38 1.35
C ASN A 10 -3.82 6.82 0.39
N ASP A 11 -2.75 6.23 0.95
CA ASP A 11 -1.79 5.43 0.19
C ASP A 11 -1.35 6.10 -1.13
N LEU A 12 -0.83 7.34 -1.03
CA LEU A 12 -0.42 8.16 -2.19
C LEU A 12 0.69 7.47 -3.01
N HIS A 13 1.58 6.73 -2.34
CA HIS A 13 2.71 6.01 -2.94
C HIS A 13 3.59 6.86 -3.87
N GLY A 14 3.69 8.18 -3.61
CA GLY A 14 4.51 9.10 -4.39
C GLY A 14 3.95 9.44 -5.77
N TYR A 15 2.70 9.15 -6.06
CA TYR A 15 2.02 9.53 -7.32
C TYR A 15 1.65 11.01 -7.29
N LEU A 16 2.45 11.82 -7.97
CA LEU A 16 2.32 13.28 -7.97
C LEU A 16 1.47 13.84 -9.12
N GLU A 17 1.43 13.11 -10.24
CA GLU A 17 0.72 13.50 -11.45
C GLU A 17 -0.50 12.62 -11.72
N PRO A 18 -1.48 13.08 -12.51
CA PRO A 18 -2.57 12.22 -13.00
C PRO A 18 -2.01 11.04 -13.81
N HIS A 19 -2.54 9.85 -13.56
CA HIS A 19 -2.11 8.60 -14.18
C HIS A 19 -3.30 7.76 -14.63
N PRO A 20 -3.11 6.77 -15.51
CA PRO A 20 -4.15 5.80 -15.83
C PRO A 20 -4.60 5.05 -14.58
N GLU A 21 -5.90 4.96 -14.38
CA GLU A 21 -6.50 4.22 -13.27
C GLU A 21 -7.60 3.31 -13.81
N LEU A 22 -7.72 2.08 -13.27
CA LEU A 22 -8.78 1.14 -13.62
C LEU A 22 -9.96 1.32 -12.69
N VAL A 23 -11.10 1.69 -13.27
CA VAL A 23 -12.34 1.92 -12.54
C VAL A 23 -13.35 0.84 -12.92
N PRO A 24 -13.96 0.12 -11.96
CA PRO A 24 -14.99 -0.86 -12.24
C PRO A 24 -16.26 -0.16 -12.74
N THR A 25 -16.89 -0.76 -13.75
CA THR A 25 -18.16 -0.33 -14.31
C THR A 25 -19.10 -1.54 -14.46
N ALA A 26 -20.37 -1.31 -14.75
CA ALA A 26 -21.33 -2.40 -15.02
C ALA A 26 -20.92 -3.29 -16.22
N GLY A 27 -20.11 -2.74 -17.14
CA GLY A 27 -19.61 -3.46 -18.33
C GLY A 27 -18.20 -4.02 -18.19
N GLY A 28 -17.60 -3.98 -17.01
CA GLY A 28 -16.20 -4.39 -16.78
C GLY A 28 -15.33 -3.24 -16.29
N TRP A 29 -14.04 -3.27 -16.63
CA TRP A 29 -13.08 -2.26 -16.26
C TRP A 29 -12.94 -1.18 -17.33
N ARG A 30 -12.81 0.08 -16.90
CA ARG A 30 -12.51 1.22 -17.77
C ARG A 30 -11.28 1.95 -17.26
N PHE A 31 -10.43 2.42 -18.18
CA PHE A 31 -9.38 3.38 -17.83
C PHE A 31 -9.96 4.79 -17.69
N GLU A 32 -9.61 5.43 -16.60
CA GLU A 32 -9.80 6.85 -16.37
C GLU A 32 -8.45 7.48 -16.02
N ARG A 33 -8.28 8.76 -16.33
CA ARG A 33 -7.10 9.50 -15.87
C ARG A 33 -7.47 10.19 -14.55
N LEU A 34 -6.88 9.69 -13.47
CA LEU A 34 -7.16 10.18 -12.10
C LEU A 34 -5.87 10.50 -11.37
N GLY A 35 -5.98 11.22 -10.25
CA GLY A 35 -4.87 11.58 -9.40
C GLY A 35 -4.31 12.97 -9.68
N GLY A 36 -3.12 13.22 -9.13
CA GLY A 36 -2.44 14.50 -9.21
C GLY A 36 -2.63 15.36 -7.96
N VAL A 37 -1.51 15.54 -7.23
CA VAL A 37 -1.54 16.24 -5.94
C VAL A 37 -1.90 17.72 -6.04
N ALA A 38 -1.67 18.36 -7.18
CA ALA A 38 -2.11 19.76 -7.42
C ALA A 38 -3.65 19.87 -7.48
N ARG A 39 -4.34 18.85 -7.98
CA ARG A 39 -5.80 18.76 -7.93
C ARG A 39 -6.30 18.44 -6.52
N ILE A 40 -5.62 17.55 -5.82
CA ILE A 40 -5.91 17.25 -4.39
C ILE A 40 -5.79 18.51 -3.54
N ALA A 41 -4.73 19.31 -3.72
CA ALA A 41 -4.55 20.59 -3.02
C ALA A 41 -5.75 21.53 -3.22
N ARG A 42 -6.25 21.61 -4.45
CA ARG A 42 -7.42 22.41 -4.78
C ARG A 42 -8.70 21.90 -4.09
N LEU A 43 -8.93 20.59 -4.10
CA LEU A 43 -10.07 19.96 -3.40
C LEU A 43 -10.00 20.22 -1.89
N PHE A 44 -8.81 20.12 -1.30
CA PHE A 44 -8.63 20.43 0.11
C PHE A 44 -8.87 21.90 0.44
N ALA A 45 -8.38 22.81 -0.40
CA ALA A 45 -8.63 24.24 -0.24
C ALA A 45 -10.13 24.59 -0.35
N GLU A 46 -10.85 24.00 -1.28
CA GLU A 46 -12.30 24.14 -1.44
C GLU A 46 -13.05 23.67 -0.19
N ALA A 47 -12.71 22.49 0.33
CA ALA A 47 -13.34 21.97 1.54
C ALA A 47 -13.09 22.86 2.77
N ARG A 48 -11.88 23.41 2.91
CA ARG A 48 -11.55 24.37 3.99
C ARG A 48 -12.31 25.68 3.87
N ALA A 49 -12.57 26.14 2.65
CA ALA A 49 -13.39 27.32 2.40
C ALA A 49 -14.86 27.11 2.77
N ASP A 50 -15.36 25.85 2.68
CA ASP A 50 -16.74 25.49 3.05
C ASP A 50 -16.99 25.48 4.57
N GLY A 51 -15.94 25.37 5.41
CA GLY A 51 -16.08 25.35 6.86
C GLY A 51 -14.95 24.61 7.62
N PRO A 52 -15.16 24.32 8.90
CA PRO A 52 -14.21 23.62 9.73
C PRO A 52 -13.81 22.25 9.14
N CYS A 53 -12.50 22.06 8.92
CA CYS A 53 -11.97 20.91 8.22
C CYS A 53 -10.74 20.36 8.95
N LEU A 54 -10.59 19.02 8.96
CA LEU A 54 -9.39 18.31 9.38
C LEU A 54 -8.96 17.38 8.24
N THR A 55 -7.71 17.52 7.80
CA THR A 55 -7.13 16.75 6.69
C THR A 55 -6.11 15.76 7.22
N LEU A 56 -6.31 14.45 6.95
CA LEU A 56 -5.50 13.39 7.51
C LEU A 56 -4.94 12.49 6.40
N ASP A 57 -3.67 12.07 6.54
CA ASP A 57 -2.95 11.20 5.62
C ASP A 57 -2.71 9.84 6.27
N ASN A 58 -3.22 8.79 5.64
CA ASN A 58 -3.09 7.42 6.17
C ASN A 58 -1.68 6.82 6.07
N GLY A 59 -0.69 7.52 5.49
CA GLY A 59 0.64 6.98 5.24
C GLY A 59 0.74 6.22 3.90
N ASP A 60 1.83 5.51 3.71
CA ASP A 60 2.24 5.02 2.39
C ASP A 60 2.37 6.16 1.36
N THR A 61 2.84 7.29 1.84
CA THR A 61 2.92 8.53 1.06
C THR A 61 4.24 8.67 0.34
N PHE A 62 5.35 8.38 1.02
CA PHE A 62 6.70 8.71 0.58
C PHE A 62 7.45 7.59 -0.16
N HIS A 63 6.78 6.51 -0.52
CA HIS A 63 7.36 5.35 -1.21
C HIS A 63 6.41 4.78 -2.26
N GLY A 64 6.93 4.38 -3.44
CA GLY A 64 6.16 3.67 -4.47
C GLY A 64 6.39 4.16 -5.92
N THR A 65 7.04 5.30 -6.12
CA THR A 65 7.48 5.79 -7.43
C THR A 65 8.98 6.04 -7.45
N ARG A 66 9.54 6.18 -8.65
CA ARG A 66 10.98 6.46 -8.83
C ARG A 66 11.42 7.73 -8.09
N VAL A 67 10.69 8.82 -8.18
CA VAL A 67 11.02 10.09 -7.51
C VAL A 67 11.02 9.93 -5.99
N ALA A 68 10.03 9.24 -5.43
CA ALA A 68 9.94 9.00 -3.99
C ALA A 68 11.10 8.13 -3.50
N VAL A 69 11.41 7.04 -4.20
CA VAL A 69 12.47 6.10 -3.81
C VAL A 69 13.86 6.72 -3.98
N ALA A 70 14.14 7.35 -5.14
CA ALA A 70 15.44 7.95 -5.43
C ALA A 70 15.81 9.08 -4.45
N SER A 71 14.84 9.91 -4.09
CA SER A 71 15.02 11.00 -3.11
C SER A 71 14.86 10.54 -1.66
N ARG A 72 14.57 9.25 -1.41
CA ARG A 72 14.20 8.72 -0.09
C ARG A 72 13.06 9.51 0.58
N GLY A 73 12.11 9.97 -0.24
CA GLY A 73 10.94 10.76 0.16
C GLY A 73 11.17 12.28 0.21
N GLU A 74 12.41 12.76 0.20
CA GLU A 74 12.72 14.19 0.40
C GLU A 74 12.10 15.11 -0.66
N ALA A 75 12.05 14.66 -1.91
CA ALA A 75 11.44 15.44 -3.00
C ALA A 75 9.95 15.73 -2.80
N LEU A 76 9.26 14.93 -1.98
CA LEU A 76 7.83 15.07 -1.71
C LEU A 76 7.53 16.05 -0.56
N ILE A 77 8.50 16.35 0.31
CA ILE A 77 8.29 17.17 1.52
C ILE A 77 7.67 18.54 1.20
N PRO A 78 8.20 19.35 0.28
CA PRO A 78 7.61 20.66 -0.03
C PRO A 78 6.17 20.55 -0.55
N ILE A 79 5.88 19.47 -1.30
CA ILE A 79 4.56 19.21 -1.86
C ILE A 79 3.58 18.86 -0.73
N MET A 80 3.95 17.93 0.15
CA MET A 80 3.10 17.48 1.24
C MET A 80 2.83 18.58 2.26
N ASN A 81 3.83 19.44 2.56
CA ASN A 81 3.62 20.63 3.42
C ASN A 81 2.63 21.62 2.77
N ALA A 82 2.71 21.81 1.43
CA ALA A 82 1.78 22.69 0.72
C ALA A 82 0.33 22.18 0.73
N LEU A 83 0.08 20.87 0.94
CA LEU A 83 -1.28 20.31 1.10
C LEU A 83 -1.94 20.69 2.43
N GLN A 84 -1.17 21.23 3.41
CA GLN A 84 -1.65 21.59 4.74
C GLN A 84 -2.38 20.43 5.44
N ILE A 85 -1.74 19.27 5.47
CA ILE A 85 -2.21 18.10 6.21
C ILE A 85 -2.09 18.38 7.71
N ASP A 86 -3.02 17.87 8.52
CA ASP A 86 -3.02 18.07 9.97
C ASP A 86 -2.24 16.97 10.71
N ALA A 87 -2.29 15.73 10.24
CA ALA A 87 -1.50 14.61 10.76
C ALA A 87 -1.40 13.46 9.75
N MET A 88 -0.38 12.61 9.92
CA MET A 88 -0.26 11.35 9.18
C MET A 88 0.05 10.17 10.11
N THR A 89 -0.17 8.95 9.60
CA THR A 89 0.42 7.70 10.13
C THR A 89 1.38 7.10 9.11
N ALA A 90 1.84 5.83 9.27
CA ALA A 90 2.96 5.34 8.45
C ALA A 90 2.96 3.83 8.17
N HIS A 91 3.67 3.46 7.08
CA HIS A 91 4.02 2.09 6.74
C HIS A 91 5.31 2.02 5.88
N TRP A 92 5.24 2.23 4.54
CA TRP A 92 6.41 2.16 3.65
C TRP A 92 7.41 3.29 3.85
N GLU A 93 7.10 4.31 4.61
CA GLU A 93 8.07 5.31 5.08
C GLU A 93 9.24 4.66 5.83
N PHE A 94 8.97 3.52 6.49
CA PHE A 94 10.00 2.71 7.14
C PHE A 94 10.97 2.02 6.17
N ALA A 95 10.70 2.01 4.86
CA ALA A 95 11.67 1.54 3.86
C ALA A 95 12.99 2.32 3.88
N TYR A 96 12.98 3.53 4.40
CA TYR A 96 14.18 4.36 4.59
C TYR A 96 14.87 4.13 5.94
N GLY A 97 14.43 3.13 6.69
CA GLY A 97 14.82 2.84 8.08
C GLY A 97 14.21 3.82 9.08
N PRO A 98 14.07 3.43 10.36
CA PRO A 98 13.45 4.28 11.38
C PRO A 98 14.15 5.62 11.59
N ALA A 99 15.48 5.67 11.48
CA ALA A 99 16.26 6.91 11.57
C ALA A 99 16.01 7.83 10.36
N GLY A 100 15.99 7.27 9.13
CA GLY A 100 15.71 8.01 7.91
C GLY A 100 14.28 8.56 7.92
N PHE A 101 13.30 7.75 8.27
CA PHE A 101 11.91 8.21 8.38
C PHE A 101 11.76 9.31 9.47
N LYS A 102 12.44 9.18 10.61
CA LYS A 102 12.41 10.22 11.62
C LYS A 102 13.04 11.55 11.15
N ALA A 103 14.07 11.47 10.30
CA ALA A 103 14.67 12.67 9.69
C ALA A 103 13.72 13.33 8.68
N LEU A 104 13.01 12.53 7.90
CA LEU A 104 11.96 12.96 6.97
C LEU A 104 10.80 13.64 7.74
N ALA A 105 10.28 12.98 8.77
CA ALA A 105 9.17 13.47 9.59
C ALA A 105 9.44 14.82 10.28
N ARG A 106 10.72 15.15 10.57
CA ARG A 106 11.09 16.46 11.14
C ARG A 106 10.98 17.63 10.15
N GLN A 107 10.89 17.34 8.87
CA GLN A 107 10.76 18.34 7.79
C GLN A 107 9.29 18.59 7.43
N LEU A 108 8.37 17.77 7.96
CA LEU A 108 6.94 17.96 7.78
C LEU A 108 6.41 19.04 8.75
N ASP A 109 5.48 19.85 8.26
CA ASP A 109 4.79 20.88 9.06
C ASP A 109 3.68 20.28 9.96
N TYR A 110 3.50 18.96 9.92
CA TYR A 110 2.50 18.21 10.66
C TYR A 110 3.08 16.94 11.30
N PRO A 111 2.47 16.43 12.39
CA PRO A 111 2.99 15.27 13.10
C PRO A 111 2.75 13.96 12.39
N VAL A 112 3.66 13.01 12.62
CA VAL A 112 3.42 11.58 12.44
C VAL A 112 2.86 11.02 13.74
N LEU A 113 1.73 10.30 13.68
CA LEU A 113 1.10 9.66 14.82
C LEU A 113 1.20 8.14 14.69
N ALA A 114 1.78 7.48 15.71
CA ALA A 114 1.93 6.02 15.74
C ALA A 114 2.01 5.50 17.18
N ALA A 115 0.88 5.21 17.78
CA ALA A 115 0.78 4.70 19.15
C ALA A 115 1.36 3.30 19.34
N ASN A 116 1.58 2.55 18.25
CA ASN A 116 2.01 1.15 18.26
C ASN A 116 3.46 0.93 17.80
N VAL A 117 4.29 1.98 17.71
CA VAL A 117 5.71 1.87 17.31
C VAL A 117 6.63 2.32 18.45
N PHE A 118 7.46 1.39 18.92
CA PHE A 118 8.28 1.59 20.11
C PHE A 118 9.78 1.44 19.82
N ARG A 119 10.61 2.22 20.52
CA ARG A 119 12.07 2.02 20.55
C ARG A 119 12.40 0.78 21.37
N LYS A 120 13.15 -0.16 20.82
CA LYS A 120 13.57 -1.38 21.55
C LYS A 120 14.42 -1.06 22.77
N ALA A 121 15.25 -0.03 22.69
CA ALA A 121 16.20 0.32 23.75
C ALA A 121 15.54 0.91 25.01
N THR A 122 14.46 1.67 24.87
CA THR A 122 13.84 2.42 25.98
C THR A 122 12.41 2.02 26.27
N GLY A 123 11.74 1.40 25.33
CA GLY A 123 10.29 1.11 25.39
C GLY A 123 9.39 2.32 25.09
N ASP A 124 9.99 3.50 24.83
CA ASP A 124 9.22 4.70 24.50
C ASP A 124 8.66 4.65 23.08
N LEU A 125 7.58 5.39 22.83
CA LEU A 125 7.07 5.60 21.48
C LEU A 125 8.11 6.24 20.56
N LEU A 126 8.14 5.84 19.31
CA LEU A 126 8.96 6.44 18.27
C LEU A 126 8.41 7.81 17.83
N PHE A 127 7.09 7.90 17.70
CA PHE A 127 6.29 9.09 17.36
C PHE A 127 5.20 9.32 18.41
N GLU A 128 4.48 10.44 18.33
CA GLU A 128 3.32 10.67 19.18
C GLU A 128 2.23 9.61 18.93
N GLY A 129 1.54 9.17 19.97
CA GLY A 129 0.44 8.21 19.83
C GLY A 129 -0.87 8.85 19.40
N ARG A 130 -1.09 10.12 19.80
CA ARG A 130 -2.31 10.88 19.54
C ARG A 130 -2.03 12.39 19.56
N ARG A 131 -2.98 13.16 18.99
CA ARG A 131 -3.03 14.61 19.11
C ARG A 131 -4.48 15.10 19.17
N VAL A 132 -4.72 16.22 19.89
CA VAL A 132 -6.01 16.90 19.91
C VAL A 132 -5.93 18.12 19.01
N PHE A 133 -6.91 18.28 18.13
CA PHE A 133 -7.08 19.40 17.23
C PHE A 133 -8.35 20.18 17.60
N GLU A 134 -8.32 21.49 17.41
CA GLU A 134 -9.50 22.35 17.59
C GLU A 134 -9.98 22.88 16.25
N ARG A 135 -11.21 22.55 15.85
CA ARG A 135 -11.81 23.00 14.59
C ARG A 135 -13.30 23.31 14.83
N GLY A 136 -13.73 24.52 14.45
CA GLY A 136 -15.15 24.91 14.54
C GLY A 136 -15.72 24.85 15.96
N GLY A 137 -14.90 25.06 16.98
CA GLY A 137 -15.28 24.93 18.38
C GLY A 137 -15.33 23.50 18.91
N LEU A 138 -14.96 22.50 18.10
CA LEU A 138 -14.86 21.11 18.50
C LEU A 138 -13.41 20.73 18.86
N ARG A 139 -13.25 19.90 19.89
CA ARG A 139 -12.02 19.23 20.26
C ARG A 139 -11.99 17.82 19.67
N ILE A 140 -11.10 17.57 18.76
CA ILE A 140 -11.02 16.32 17.96
C ILE A 140 -9.77 15.57 18.39
N GLY A 141 -9.94 14.41 19.01
CA GLY A 141 -8.85 13.51 19.32
C GLY A 141 -8.50 12.62 18.12
N VAL A 142 -7.26 12.65 17.66
CA VAL A 142 -6.77 11.78 16.60
C VAL A 142 -5.74 10.83 17.18
N ILE A 143 -5.98 9.51 17.06
CA ILE A 143 -5.05 8.43 17.41
C ILE A 143 -4.43 7.92 16.11
N GLY A 144 -3.10 7.73 16.06
CA GLY A 144 -2.45 7.11 14.91
C GLY A 144 -2.03 5.67 15.18
N LEU A 145 -2.26 4.78 14.21
CA LEU A 145 -1.71 3.42 14.20
C LEU A 145 -0.96 3.17 12.90
N ALA A 146 0.34 2.94 13.01
CA ALA A 146 1.17 2.50 11.89
C ALA A 146 0.95 1.03 11.55
N CYS A 147 1.32 0.61 10.34
CA CYS A 147 1.20 -0.78 9.92
C CYS A 147 2.05 -1.70 10.82
N PRO A 148 1.46 -2.76 11.44
CA PRO A 148 2.13 -3.56 12.47
C PRO A 148 3.03 -4.65 11.92
N ILE A 149 3.12 -4.82 10.58
CA ILE A 149 3.81 -5.95 9.94
C ILE A 149 5.24 -5.63 9.50
N VAL A 150 5.72 -4.39 9.68
CA VAL A 150 7.03 -3.95 9.17
C VAL A 150 8.17 -4.84 9.68
N ASP A 151 8.21 -5.14 10.98
CA ASP A 151 9.24 -5.99 11.58
C ASP A 151 9.00 -7.51 11.39
N LYS A 152 7.87 -7.89 10.77
CA LYS A 152 7.46 -9.29 10.57
C LYS A 152 7.63 -9.77 9.13
N THR A 153 7.45 -8.88 8.17
CA THR A 153 7.36 -9.24 6.74
C THR A 153 8.32 -8.47 5.83
N MET A 154 8.88 -7.33 6.31
CA MET A 154 9.76 -6.48 5.54
C MET A 154 11.24 -6.73 5.89
N PRO A 155 12.20 -6.23 5.08
CA PRO A 155 13.62 -6.36 5.39
C PRO A 155 13.97 -5.85 6.79
N PRO A 156 14.88 -6.51 7.54
CA PRO A 156 15.23 -6.16 8.93
C PRO A 156 15.65 -4.71 9.13
N ALA A 157 16.31 -4.09 8.14
CA ALA A 157 16.72 -2.69 8.18
C ALA A 157 15.56 -1.70 8.30
N PHE A 158 14.33 -2.10 7.88
CA PHE A 158 13.14 -1.26 7.95
C PHE A 158 12.61 -1.09 9.38
N SER A 159 12.99 -1.99 10.29
CA SER A 159 12.60 -1.97 11.70
C SER A 159 13.79 -1.97 12.66
N GLU A 160 14.97 -1.54 12.20
CA GLU A 160 16.15 -1.51 13.04
C GLU A 160 15.95 -0.63 14.28
N GLY A 161 16.16 -1.20 15.47
CA GLY A 161 16.00 -0.51 16.74
C GLY A 161 14.57 -0.21 17.17
N VAL A 162 13.56 -0.62 16.39
CA VAL A 162 12.13 -0.44 16.73
C VAL A 162 11.36 -1.76 16.67
N ARG A 163 10.25 -1.82 17.38
CA ARG A 163 9.28 -2.91 17.33
C ARG A 163 7.89 -2.37 17.07
N PHE A 164 7.06 -3.20 16.48
CA PHE A 164 5.68 -2.87 16.12
C PHE A 164 4.72 -3.78 16.87
N GLU A 165 3.80 -3.17 17.61
CA GLU A 165 2.67 -3.88 18.20
C GLU A 165 1.46 -3.84 17.26
N LEU A 166 0.47 -4.71 17.51
CA LEU A 166 -0.77 -4.75 16.72
C LEU A 166 -1.51 -3.40 16.77
N GLY A 167 -1.51 -2.74 17.93
CA GLY A 167 -2.12 -1.43 18.12
C GLY A 167 -3.46 -1.43 18.85
N ALA A 168 -4.10 -2.60 19.05
CA ALA A 168 -5.41 -2.66 19.71
C ALA A 168 -5.38 -2.24 21.20
N ALA A 169 -4.35 -2.66 21.93
CA ALA A 169 -4.16 -2.28 23.32
C ALA A 169 -3.78 -0.81 23.45
N GLU A 170 -2.87 -0.34 22.57
CA GLU A 170 -2.39 1.03 22.51
C GLU A 170 -3.53 2.00 22.14
N ALA A 171 -4.34 1.65 21.14
CA ALA A 171 -5.51 2.45 20.76
C ALA A 171 -6.53 2.55 21.92
N ARG A 172 -6.75 1.46 22.67
CA ARG A 172 -7.62 1.48 23.85
C ARG A 172 -7.11 2.42 24.94
N GLU A 173 -5.80 2.43 25.19
CA GLU A 173 -5.16 3.34 26.14
C GLU A 173 -5.33 4.80 25.70
N GLN A 174 -5.00 5.11 24.44
CA GLN A 174 -5.13 6.47 23.90
C GLN A 174 -6.58 6.94 23.90
N LEU A 175 -7.53 6.09 23.53
CA LEU A 175 -8.96 6.38 23.61
C LEU A 175 -9.40 6.73 25.03
N ALA A 176 -8.99 5.96 26.04
CA ALA A 176 -9.31 6.22 27.43
C ALA A 176 -8.75 7.57 27.91
N ILE A 177 -7.57 7.99 27.42
CA ILE A 177 -7.00 9.30 27.75
C ILE A 177 -7.83 10.39 27.09
N LEU A 178 -8.14 10.31 25.79
CA LEU A 178 -8.92 11.30 25.08
C LEU A 178 -10.34 11.49 25.68
N ARG A 179 -10.97 10.41 26.11
CA ARG A 179 -12.29 10.49 26.79
C ARG A 179 -12.19 11.21 28.15
N ARG A 180 -11.08 11.03 28.91
CA ARG A 180 -10.82 11.83 30.15
C ARG A 180 -10.54 13.29 29.83
N GLU A 181 -9.91 13.58 28.70
CA GLU A 181 -9.67 14.94 28.22
C GLU A 181 -10.94 15.60 27.66
N GLN A 182 -12.06 14.90 27.64
CA GLN A 182 -13.38 15.37 27.18
C GLN A 182 -13.36 15.93 25.76
N VAL A 183 -12.74 15.19 24.82
CA VAL A 183 -12.84 15.52 23.38
C VAL A 183 -14.25 15.23 22.85
N ASP A 184 -14.71 16.01 21.87
CA ASP A 184 -16.05 15.90 21.28
C ASP A 184 -16.19 14.69 20.36
N LEU A 185 -15.11 14.30 19.67
CA LEU A 185 -15.06 13.08 18.86
C LEU A 185 -13.63 12.51 18.81
N VAL A 186 -13.54 11.19 18.57
CA VAL A 186 -12.26 10.48 18.40
C VAL A 186 -12.19 9.86 17.01
N VAL A 187 -11.13 10.21 16.30
CA VAL A 187 -10.76 9.67 14.99
C VAL A 187 -9.56 8.74 15.15
N LEU A 188 -9.66 7.52 14.66
CA LEU A 188 -8.53 6.62 14.48
C LEU A 188 -7.99 6.77 13.06
N LEU A 189 -6.76 7.23 12.92
CA LEU A 189 -6.00 7.26 11.68
C LEU A 189 -5.18 5.98 11.59
N SER A 190 -5.67 4.99 10.83
CA SER A 190 -5.17 3.62 10.85
C SER A 190 -4.50 3.21 9.54
N HIS A 191 -3.34 2.57 9.66
CA HIS A 191 -2.71 1.84 8.55
C HIS A 191 -2.70 0.32 8.78
N LEU A 192 -3.68 -0.21 9.51
CA LEU A 192 -3.78 -1.66 9.76
C LEU A 192 -4.30 -2.43 8.54
N GLY A 193 -5.29 -1.88 7.88
CA GLY A 193 -6.04 -2.50 6.79
C GLY A 193 -7.53 -2.67 7.12
N PHE A 194 -8.36 -2.71 6.09
CA PHE A 194 -9.81 -2.69 6.24
C PHE A 194 -10.38 -3.84 7.08
N PRO A 195 -9.97 -5.13 6.88
CA PRO A 195 -10.44 -6.23 7.73
C PRO A 195 -10.03 -6.08 9.19
N GLN A 196 -8.81 -5.61 9.45
CA GLN A 196 -8.29 -5.36 10.80
C GLN A 196 -9.04 -4.22 11.48
N ASP A 197 -9.35 -3.16 10.75
CA ASP A 197 -10.08 -2.00 11.26
C ASP A 197 -11.54 -2.34 11.60
N LEU A 198 -12.19 -3.20 10.80
CA LEU A 198 -13.52 -3.75 11.12
C LEU A 198 -13.50 -4.53 12.44
N LYS A 199 -12.51 -5.41 12.60
CA LYS A 199 -12.35 -6.17 13.85
C LYS A 199 -12.04 -5.26 15.02
N LEU A 200 -11.10 -4.31 14.85
CA LEU A 200 -10.73 -3.35 15.90
C LEU A 200 -11.94 -2.52 16.36
N ALA A 201 -12.75 -2.04 15.43
CA ALA A 201 -13.98 -1.31 15.77
C ALA A 201 -14.95 -2.16 16.62
N SER A 202 -15.06 -3.46 16.33
CA SER A 202 -15.91 -4.36 17.11
C SER A 202 -15.40 -4.64 18.54
N GLU A 203 -14.07 -4.57 18.73
CA GLU A 203 -13.41 -4.83 20.03
C GLU A 203 -13.14 -3.54 20.84
N LEU A 204 -13.26 -2.38 20.22
CA LEU A 204 -12.95 -1.07 20.80
C LEU A 204 -14.09 -0.07 20.58
N PRO A 205 -15.23 -0.24 21.28
CA PRO A 205 -16.32 0.72 21.20
C PRO A 205 -15.89 2.09 21.75
N GLY A 206 -16.47 3.15 21.16
CA GLY A 206 -16.18 4.54 21.55
C GLY A 206 -15.23 5.26 20.60
N LEU A 207 -14.79 4.63 19.51
CA LEU A 207 -14.26 5.33 18.33
C LEU A 207 -15.44 5.87 17.52
N ASP A 208 -15.37 7.13 17.07
CA ASP A 208 -16.42 7.73 16.26
C ASP A 208 -16.17 7.49 14.76
N VAL A 209 -14.90 7.62 14.33
CA VAL A 209 -14.49 7.45 12.94
C VAL A 209 -13.18 6.68 12.87
N ILE A 210 -13.06 5.75 11.93
CA ILE A 210 -11.79 5.15 11.50
C ILE A 210 -11.53 5.56 10.05
N LEU A 211 -10.42 6.23 9.82
CA LEU A 211 -9.84 6.41 8.50
C LEU A 211 -8.85 5.27 8.26
N SER A 212 -9.26 4.32 7.43
CA SER A 212 -8.52 3.08 7.17
C SER A 212 -7.56 3.24 5.98
N GLY A 213 -6.38 2.60 6.02
CA GLY A 213 -5.38 2.58 4.95
C GLY A 213 -4.93 1.17 4.59
N HIS A 214 -3.80 1.03 3.88
CA HIS A 214 -3.08 -0.20 3.59
C HIS A 214 -3.72 -1.13 2.55
N THR A 215 -5.02 -1.41 2.61
CA THR A 215 -5.67 -2.41 1.73
C THR A 215 -6.19 -1.84 0.42
N HIS A 216 -6.07 -0.52 0.21
CA HIS A 216 -6.44 0.20 -1.02
C HIS A 216 -7.91 0.05 -1.42
N ASN A 217 -8.80 -0.23 -0.47
CA ASN A 217 -10.23 -0.36 -0.76
C ASN A 217 -10.85 1.00 -1.16
N ARG A 218 -11.70 0.97 -2.16
CA ARG A 218 -12.52 2.11 -2.60
C ARG A 218 -13.92 1.95 -2.01
N LEU A 219 -14.17 2.54 -0.86
CA LEU A 219 -15.47 2.45 -0.20
C LEU A 219 -16.37 3.57 -0.71
N HIS A 220 -17.35 3.23 -1.53
CA HIS A 220 -18.36 4.15 -2.03
C HIS A 220 -19.38 4.53 -0.94
N GLU A 221 -19.54 3.68 0.06
CA GLU A 221 -20.33 3.89 1.25
C GLU A 221 -19.49 3.57 2.50
N PRO A 222 -19.64 4.31 3.62
CA PRO A 222 -18.94 3.98 4.85
C PRO A 222 -19.39 2.63 5.39
N ALA A 223 -18.43 1.81 5.83
CA ALA A 223 -18.77 0.68 6.68
C ALA A 223 -19.15 1.18 8.08
N ARG A 224 -20.00 0.42 8.79
CA ARG A 224 -20.40 0.70 10.16
C ARG A 224 -20.21 -0.51 11.06
N VAL A 225 -19.59 -0.28 12.21
CA VAL A 225 -19.48 -1.28 13.27
C VAL A 225 -19.95 -0.63 14.57
N GLY A 226 -21.14 -0.99 15.05
CA GLY A 226 -21.81 -0.22 16.08
C GLY A 226 -22.02 1.23 15.63
N ASP A 227 -21.52 2.19 16.41
CA ASP A 227 -21.60 3.61 16.12
C ASP A 227 -20.39 4.11 15.31
N THR A 228 -19.35 3.31 15.15
CA THR A 228 -18.10 3.68 14.46
C THR A 228 -18.30 3.69 12.95
N LEU A 229 -17.95 4.82 12.31
CA LEU A 229 -17.88 4.96 10.85
C LEU A 229 -16.48 4.60 10.34
N ILE A 230 -16.39 3.83 9.25
CA ILE A 230 -15.11 3.44 8.65
C ILE A 230 -15.12 3.79 7.16
N ILE A 231 -14.13 4.55 6.70
CA ILE A 231 -13.91 4.82 5.27
C ILE A 231 -12.50 4.43 4.85
N GLN A 232 -12.35 4.14 3.55
CA GLN A 232 -11.06 3.99 2.89
C GLN A 232 -11.19 4.46 1.44
N SER A 233 -10.19 5.21 0.95
CA SER A 233 -10.31 6.02 -0.26
C SER A 233 -9.41 5.58 -1.41
N GLY A 234 -9.09 4.28 -1.48
CA GLY A 234 -8.27 3.72 -2.56
C GLY A 234 -6.79 3.97 -2.36
N CYS A 235 -6.07 4.36 -3.43
CA CYS A 235 -4.63 4.62 -3.41
C CYS A 235 -4.22 5.55 -4.55
N HIS A 236 -2.90 5.85 -4.63
CA HIS A 236 -2.24 6.62 -5.70
C HIS A 236 -2.77 8.05 -5.86
N GLY A 237 -3.48 8.58 -4.85
CA GLY A 237 -4.14 9.88 -4.96
C GLY A 237 -5.27 9.92 -6.00
N ALA A 238 -5.76 8.76 -6.46
CA ALA A 238 -6.86 8.69 -7.43
C ALA A 238 -8.19 9.16 -6.85
N TYR A 239 -8.34 9.10 -5.52
CA TYR A 239 -9.54 9.53 -4.80
C TYR A 239 -9.18 10.27 -3.52
N VAL A 240 -10.09 11.14 -3.07
CA VAL A 240 -10.10 11.78 -1.76
C VAL A 240 -11.34 11.35 -1.02
N GLY A 241 -11.19 10.88 0.23
CA GLY A 241 -12.32 10.61 1.11
C GLY A 241 -12.80 11.88 1.80
N ARG A 242 -14.12 12.11 1.84
CA ARG A 242 -14.75 13.21 2.55
C ARG A 242 -15.88 12.69 3.44
N LEU A 243 -15.84 13.04 4.72
CA LEU A 243 -16.92 12.87 5.67
C LEU A 243 -17.36 14.24 6.18
N ASP A 244 -18.61 14.61 5.96
CA ASP A 244 -19.22 15.76 6.62
C ASP A 244 -20.04 15.23 7.81
N LEU A 245 -19.68 15.70 9.01
CA LEU A 245 -20.21 15.26 10.29
C LEU A 245 -20.96 16.40 10.98
N ASP A 246 -22.09 16.07 11.61
CA ASP A 246 -22.74 16.93 12.60
C ASP A 246 -22.43 16.38 14.01
N VAL A 247 -21.92 17.24 14.89
CA VAL A 247 -21.55 16.89 16.28
C VAL A 247 -22.39 17.71 17.24
N ALA A 248 -23.10 17.03 18.14
CA ALA A 248 -23.92 17.66 19.18
C ALA A 248 -24.06 16.75 20.39
N ASP A 249 -23.87 17.30 21.58
CA ASP A 249 -24.09 16.62 22.86
C ASP A 249 -23.34 15.28 22.97
N GLY A 250 -22.11 15.23 22.44
CA GLY A 250 -21.26 14.03 22.42
C GLY A 250 -21.71 12.95 21.43
N GLN A 251 -22.66 13.27 20.54
CA GLN A 251 -23.10 12.39 19.46
C GLN A 251 -22.55 12.87 18.12
N VAL A 252 -22.00 11.92 17.36
CA VAL A 252 -21.47 12.14 16.00
C VAL A 252 -22.44 11.50 15.01
N SER A 253 -22.93 12.28 14.07
CA SER A 253 -23.82 11.80 13.01
C SER A 253 -23.26 12.11 11.63
N LEU A 254 -23.35 11.12 10.73
CA LEU A 254 -22.95 11.28 9.34
C LEU A 254 -23.99 12.09 8.59
N LYS A 255 -23.58 13.23 8.05
CA LYS A 255 -24.38 14.03 7.14
C LYS A 255 -24.16 13.66 5.68
N ARG A 256 -22.90 13.45 5.29
CA ARG A 256 -22.53 13.07 3.93
C ARG A 256 -21.20 12.32 3.92
N HIS A 257 -21.12 11.30 3.08
CA HIS A 257 -19.87 10.68 2.66
C HIS A 257 -19.68 10.86 1.15
N GLN A 258 -18.42 11.07 0.73
CA GLN A 258 -18.04 11.09 -0.68
C GLN A 258 -16.67 10.45 -0.86
N LEU A 259 -16.58 9.52 -1.80
CA LEU A 259 -15.34 9.10 -2.42
C LEU A 259 -15.16 9.96 -3.68
N ILE A 260 -14.39 11.05 -3.57
CA ILE A 260 -14.26 12.07 -4.62
C ILE A 260 -13.17 11.62 -5.60
N PRO A 261 -13.48 11.35 -6.87
CA PRO A 261 -12.45 11.09 -7.87
C PRO A 261 -11.63 12.37 -8.09
N VAL A 262 -10.31 12.19 -8.14
CA VAL A 262 -9.38 13.29 -8.45
C VAL A 262 -9.23 13.33 -9.97
N ASP A 263 -10.16 14.00 -10.60
CA ASP A 263 -10.30 14.13 -12.07
C ASP A 263 -9.56 15.36 -12.64
N ASP A 264 -9.70 15.61 -13.95
CA ASP A 264 -9.09 16.73 -14.67
C ASP A 264 -9.74 18.10 -14.32
N GLY A 265 -10.04 18.35 -13.05
CA GLY A 265 -10.55 19.62 -12.56
C GLY A 265 -9.47 20.68 -12.32
N PRO A 266 -9.85 21.87 -11.79
CA PRO A 266 -8.92 22.94 -11.44
C PRO A 266 -7.83 22.49 -10.47
N THR A 267 -6.59 22.95 -10.67
CA THR A 267 -5.41 22.62 -9.86
C THR A 267 -4.96 23.82 -9.02
N ASP A 268 -4.12 23.56 -8.02
CA ASP A 268 -3.34 24.58 -7.33
C ASP A 268 -2.02 24.84 -8.08
N ALA A 269 -1.82 26.06 -8.59
CA ALA A 269 -0.66 26.42 -9.40
C ALA A 269 0.66 26.36 -8.62
N GLY A 270 0.64 26.63 -7.29
CA GLY A 270 1.82 26.56 -6.44
C GLY A 270 2.27 25.13 -6.28
N VAL A 271 1.35 24.22 -5.95
CA VAL A 271 1.63 22.78 -5.82
C VAL A 271 2.05 22.19 -7.18
N GLU A 272 1.43 22.59 -8.28
CA GLU A 272 1.81 22.17 -9.63
C GLU A 272 3.27 22.57 -9.98
N ALA A 273 3.71 23.75 -9.55
CA ALA A 273 5.10 24.16 -9.72
C ALA A 273 6.08 23.31 -8.90
N LEU A 274 5.71 22.94 -7.66
CA LEU A 274 6.50 22.03 -6.82
C LEU A 274 6.59 20.63 -7.42
N VAL A 275 5.49 20.10 -7.96
CA VAL A 275 5.47 18.80 -8.66
C VAL A 275 6.41 18.82 -9.85
N ARG A 276 6.32 19.84 -10.74
CA ARG A 276 7.22 19.98 -11.88
C ARG A 276 8.69 20.03 -11.44
N ALA A 277 9.00 20.77 -10.38
CA ALA A 277 10.36 20.83 -9.85
C ALA A 277 10.87 19.49 -9.32
N ALA A 278 10.03 18.73 -8.63
CA ALA A 278 10.36 17.40 -8.10
C ALA A 278 10.62 16.36 -9.21
N LEU A 279 9.88 16.44 -10.32
CA LEU A 279 9.96 15.48 -11.42
C LEU A 279 11.01 15.86 -12.50
N ALA A 280 11.38 17.13 -12.60
CA ALA A 280 12.28 17.65 -13.63
C ALA A 280 13.63 16.89 -13.74
N PRO A 281 14.29 16.45 -12.63
CA PRO A 281 15.62 15.82 -12.73
C PRO A 281 15.66 14.54 -13.56
N GLU A 282 14.59 13.74 -13.56
CA GLU A 282 14.53 12.45 -14.25
C GLU A 282 13.40 12.38 -15.31
N GLY A 283 12.60 13.43 -15.50
CA GLY A 283 11.36 13.41 -16.30
C GLY A 283 11.54 12.91 -17.72
N GLU A 284 12.53 13.45 -18.48
CA GLU A 284 12.83 13.00 -19.84
C GLU A 284 13.26 11.52 -19.89
N THR A 285 14.06 11.10 -18.92
CA THR A 285 14.53 9.72 -18.83
C THR A 285 13.37 8.77 -18.54
N MET A 286 12.50 9.13 -17.59
CA MET A 286 11.34 8.31 -17.21
C MET A 286 10.28 8.26 -18.32
N ALA A 287 10.14 9.29 -19.14
CA ALA A 287 9.22 9.32 -20.27
C ALA A 287 9.68 8.49 -21.49
N ARG A 288 10.92 7.98 -21.50
CA ARG A 288 11.44 7.19 -22.61
C ARG A 288 10.63 5.91 -22.81
N VAL A 289 10.07 5.71 -24.00
CA VAL A 289 9.35 4.49 -24.38
C VAL A 289 10.33 3.34 -24.51
N ILE A 290 10.04 2.24 -23.79
CA ILE A 290 10.85 1.03 -23.75
C ILE A 290 10.23 -0.09 -24.60
N GLY A 291 8.91 -0.15 -24.67
CA GLY A 291 8.20 -1.19 -25.41
C GLY A 291 6.71 -0.88 -25.49
N ARG A 292 5.90 -1.90 -25.67
CA ARG A 292 4.44 -1.80 -25.75
C ARG A 292 3.77 -2.95 -25.03
N THR A 293 2.53 -2.74 -24.60
CA THR A 293 1.63 -3.80 -24.11
C THR A 293 0.32 -3.80 -24.89
N ALA A 294 -0.21 -4.97 -25.20
CA ALA A 294 -1.52 -5.12 -25.82
C ALA A 294 -2.66 -5.24 -24.78
N ILE A 295 -2.31 -5.48 -23.52
CA ILE A 295 -3.25 -5.68 -22.41
C ILE A 295 -2.99 -4.66 -21.28
N PRO A 296 -3.99 -4.40 -20.42
CA PRO A 296 -3.78 -3.67 -19.17
C PRO A 296 -2.76 -4.37 -18.26
N LEU A 297 -1.74 -3.64 -17.80
CA LEU A 297 -0.87 -4.15 -16.74
C LEU A 297 -1.31 -3.54 -15.40
N HIS A 298 -1.79 -4.36 -14.47
CA HIS A 298 -2.31 -3.91 -13.18
C HIS A 298 -2.10 -4.96 -12.10
N ARG A 299 -2.31 -4.57 -10.81
CA ARG A 299 -2.25 -5.46 -9.63
C ARG A 299 -3.58 -5.64 -8.92
N TYR A 300 -4.71 -5.29 -9.54
CA TYR A 300 -6.04 -5.36 -8.91
C TYR A 300 -6.66 -6.77 -8.90
N ALA A 301 -5.84 -7.80 -8.97
CA ALA A 301 -6.23 -9.19 -8.84
C ALA A 301 -5.43 -9.87 -7.74
N MET A 302 -6.14 -10.59 -6.86
CA MET A 302 -5.54 -11.19 -5.67
C MET A 302 -4.64 -12.38 -6.00
N ALA A 303 -5.06 -13.25 -6.92
CA ALA A 303 -4.37 -14.52 -7.22
C ALA A 303 -3.22 -14.33 -8.21
N SER A 304 -3.47 -13.74 -9.36
CA SER A 304 -2.49 -13.44 -10.42
C SER A 304 -2.82 -12.08 -11.01
N ALA A 305 -1.80 -11.33 -11.43
CA ALA A 305 -2.00 -10.01 -12.00
C ALA A 305 -1.02 -9.75 -13.14
N PRO A 306 -1.48 -9.22 -14.30
CA PRO A 306 -0.65 -9.06 -15.49
C PRO A 306 0.65 -8.27 -15.26
N MET A 307 0.63 -7.28 -14.39
CA MET A 307 1.84 -6.51 -14.04
C MET A 307 2.91 -7.37 -13.36
N ASP A 308 2.50 -8.25 -12.46
CA ASP A 308 3.42 -9.18 -11.78
C ASP A 308 3.86 -10.31 -12.70
N ASP A 309 2.97 -10.79 -13.59
CA ASP A 309 3.30 -11.84 -14.54
C ASP A 309 4.38 -11.39 -15.54
N VAL A 310 4.32 -10.12 -16.00
CA VAL A 310 5.37 -9.49 -16.82
C VAL A 310 6.68 -9.38 -16.04
N LEU A 311 6.64 -8.91 -14.79
CA LEU A 311 7.84 -8.86 -13.93
C LEU A 311 8.49 -10.22 -13.79
N LEU A 312 7.69 -11.26 -13.49
CA LEU A 312 8.20 -12.61 -13.28
C LEU A 312 8.70 -13.26 -14.57
N ALA A 313 8.12 -12.94 -15.73
CA ALA A 313 8.64 -13.38 -17.03
C ALA A 313 10.04 -12.80 -17.28
N ALA A 314 10.23 -11.51 -17.02
CA ALA A 314 11.54 -10.87 -17.15
C ALA A 314 12.56 -11.42 -16.15
N VAL A 315 12.16 -11.63 -14.90
CA VAL A 315 13.02 -12.19 -13.83
C VAL A 315 13.45 -13.62 -14.16
N ALA A 316 12.52 -14.47 -14.58
CA ALA A 316 12.81 -15.87 -14.96
C ALA A 316 13.76 -15.93 -16.16
N GLY A 317 13.49 -15.12 -17.21
CA GLY A 317 14.33 -15.02 -18.41
C GLY A 317 15.76 -14.58 -18.09
N ALA A 318 15.93 -13.50 -17.34
CA ALA A 318 17.23 -12.97 -16.95
C ALA A 318 18.02 -13.94 -16.06
N ALA A 319 17.33 -14.73 -15.24
CA ALA A 319 17.96 -15.71 -14.36
C ALA A 319 18.20 -17.08 -15.04
N GLY A 320 17.59 -17.37 -16.20
CA GLY A 320 17.62 -18.68 -16.84
C GLY A 320 16.96 -19.76 -15.96
N THR A 321 15.78 -19.45 -15.38
CA THR A 321 14.98 -20.40 -14.59
C THR A 321 13.57 -20.49 -15.14
N GLU A 322 12.90 -21.63 -14.95
CA GLU A 322 11.50 -21.79 -15.28
C GLU A 322 10.61 -21.13 -14.21
N ILE A 323 10.99 -21.25 -12.94
CA ILE A 323 10.22 -20.78 -11.79
C ILE A 323 10.78 -19.45 -11.32
N ALA A 324 9.86 -18.49 -11.07
CA ALA A 324 10.18 -17.21 -10.45
C ALA A 324 9.13 -16.80 -9.42
N PHE A 325 9.57 -16.03 -8.41
CA PHE A 325 8.71 -15.48 -7.35
C PHE A 325 8.94 -13.99 -7.13
N SER A 326 7.86 -13.31 -6.79
CA SER A 326 7.89 -11.97 -6.20
C SER A 326 6.91 -11.85 -5.04
N ASN A 327 6.96 -10.74 -4.34
CA ASN A 327 5.95 -10.41 -3.35
C ASN A 327 4.64 -10.00 -4.04
N GLY A 328 3.51 -10.21 -3.39
CA GLY A 328 2.22 -9.73 -3.84
C GLY A 328 1.98 -8.28 -3.41
N TRP A 329 2.76 -7.32 -3.95
CA TRP A 329 2.53 -5.90 -3.68
C TRP A 329 1.17 -5.43 -4.20
N ARG A 330 0.61 -4.39 -3.55
CA ARG A 330 -0.67 -3.81 -3.97
C ARG A 330 -0.50 -2.52 -4.76
N TYR A 331 0.59 -1.78 -4.55
CA TYR A 331 0.87 -0.52 -5.25
C TYR A 331 1.40 -0.75 -6.67
N GLY A 332 1.38 0.30 -7.46
CA GLY A 332 1.74 0.35 -8.86
C GLY A 332 0.52 0.73 -9.70
N ALA A 333 0.46 2.01 -10.13
CA ALA A 333 -0.65 2.46 -10.97
C ALA A 333 -0.74 1.63 -12.26
N PRO A 334 -1.95 1.34 -12.75
CA PRO A 334 -2.13 0.57 -13.95
C PRO A 334 -1.47 1.20 -15.18
N VAL A 335 -0.92 0.37 -16.06
CA VAL A 335 -0.42 0.78 -17.37
C VAL A 335 -1.46 0.41 -18.42
N ALA A 336 -1.94 1.40 -19.17
CA ALA A 336 -2.92 1.18 -20.23
C ALA A 336 -2.29 0.47 -21.43
N PRO A 337 -3.07 -0.28 -22.24
CA PRO A 337 -2.58 -0.80 -23.51
C PRO A 337 -2.00 0.30 -24.38
N GLY A 338 -0.79 0.07 -24.93
CA GLY A 338 -0.07 1.09 -25.67
C GLY A 338 1.43 1.11 -25.39
N PRO A 339 2.09 2.28 -25.50
CA PRO A 339 3.50 2.44 -25.15
C PRO A 339 3.73 2.17 -23.65
N VAL A 340 4.86 1.54 -23.33
CA VAL A 340 5.36 1.34 -21.97
C VAL A 340 6.64 2.16 -21.82
N THR A 341 6.69 3.01 -20.81
CA THR A 341 7.82 3.90 -20.54
C THR A 341 8.77 3.30 -19.49
N LEU A 342 9.96 3.89 -19.35
CA LEU A 342 10.86 3.54 -18.25
C LEU A 342 10.23 3.85 -16.89
N GLY A 343 9.45 4.93 -16.78
CA GLY A 343 8.68 5.25 -15.58
C GLY A 343 7.69 4.15 -15.20
N ASP A 344 7.02 3.53 -16.19
CA ASP A 344 6.12 2.40 -15.96
C ASP A 344 6.86 1.18 -15.41
N LEU A 345 8.11 0.93 -15.84
CA LEU A 345 8.90 -0.15 -15.27
C LEU A 345 9.23 0.11 -13.78
N TYR A 346 9.51 1.35 -13.42
CA TYR A 346 9.69 1.73 -12.01
C TYR A 346 8.36 1.74 -11.22
N ASN A 347 7.20 1.87 -11.86
CA ASN A 347 5.91 1.61 -11.20
C ASN A 347 5.73 0.12 -10.89
N ILE A 348 6.22 -0.76 -11.77
CA ILE A 348 6.18 -2.21 -11.56
C ILE A 348 7.07 -2.60 -10.38
N VAL A 349 8.28 -2.05 -10.28
CA VAL A 349 9.28 -2.41 -9.26
C VAL A 349 10.13 -1.20 -8.84
N PRO A 350 9.59 -0.29 -7.99
CA PRO A 350 10.20 1.01 -7.72
C PRO A 350 11.55 0.93 -7.00
N MET A 351 11.79 -0.10 -6.19
CA MET A 351 13.06 -0.32 -5.49
C MET A 351 14.15 -0.86 -6.39
N ASN A 352 13.80 -1.36 -7.58
CA ASN A 352 14.72 -1.95 -8.56
C ASN A 352 15.77 -2.91 -7.95
N PRO A 353 15.35 -3.96 -7.20
CA PRO A 353 16.28 -4.88 -6.58
C PRO A 353 17.00 -5.73 -7.62
N SER A 354 18.23 -6.17 -7.30
CA SER A 354 18.93 -7.22 -8.06
C SER A 354 18.14 -8.53 -8.01
N ILE A 355 18.17 -9.28 -9.11
CA ILE A 355 17.55 -10.60 -9.20
C ILE A 355 18.42 -11.60 -8.43
N SER A 356 17.79 -12.54 -7.75
CA SER A 356 18.47 -13.61 -7.03
C SER A 356 18.01 -14.99 -7.50
N ARG A 357 18.87 -15.99 -7.31
CA ARG A 357 18.56 -17.42 -7.53
C ARG A 357 18.76 -18.21 -6.25
N VAL A 358 17.98 -19.29 -6.13
CA VAL A 358 18.08 -20.26 -5.04
C VAL A 358 17.56 -21.60 -5.55
N THR A 359 18.00 -22.71 -4.98
CA THR A 359 17.44 -24.05 -5.22
C THR A 359 16.52 -24.41 -4.07
N LEU A 360 15.25 -24.67 -4.36
CA LEU A 360 14.23 -25.14 -3.41
C LEU A 360 13.92 -26.60 -3.67
N THR A 361 13.62 -27.36 -2.64
CA THR A 361 12.95 -28.66 -2.77
C THR A 361 11.46 -28.46 -3.03
N GLY A 362 10.78 -29.47 -3.59
CA GLY A 362 9.31 -29.39 -3.77
C GLY A 362 8.57 -29.28 -2.44
N ALA A 363 9.09 -29.87 -1.36
CA ALA A 363 8.55 -29.72 -0.02
C ALA A 363 8.64 -28.26 0.45
N GLU A 364 9.79 -27.58 0.24
CA GLU A 364 9.96 -26.16 0.59
C GLU A 364 9.05 -25.25 -0.22
N LEU A 365 8.84 -25.53 -1.52
CA LEU A 365 7.87 -24.80 -2.35
C LEU A 365 6.46 -24.86 -1.75
N THR A 366 6.02 -26.06 -1.36
CA THR A 366 4.69 -26.26 -0.75
C THR A 366 4.57 -25.52 0.57
N VAL A 367 5.53 -25.68 1.48
CA VAL A 367 5.52 -25.01 2.79
C VAL A 367 5.52 -23.48 2.65
N MET A 368 6.34 -22.93 1.74
CA MET A 368 6.41 -21.49 1.49
C MET A 368 5.08 -20.92 0.98
N LEU A 369 4.39 -21.65 0.10
CA LEU A 369 3.08 -21.26 -0.42
C LEU A 369 1.98 -21.38 0.64
N GLU A 370 1.96 -22.46 1.44
CA GLU A 370 1.03 -22.64 2.56
C GLU A 370 1.14 -21.50 3.59
N GLU A 371 2.36 -21.15 3.98
CA GLU A 371 2.58 -20.03 4.90
C GLU A 371 2.09 -18.68 4.34
N ASN A 372 2.28 -18.46 3.04
CA ASN A 372 1.79 -17.24 2.40
C ASN A 372 0.26 -17.22 2.34
N LEU A 373 -0.38 -18.33 1.96
CA LEU A 373 -1.84 -18.44 1.94
C LEU A 373 -2.43 -18.23 3.33
N GLU A 374 -1.80 -18.77 4.38
CA GLU A 374 -2.23 -18.54 5.77
C GLU A 374 -2.13 -17.05 6.13
N ARG A 375 -1.00 -16.41 5.84
CA ARG A 375 -0.80 -14.98 6.14
C ARG A 375 -1.74 -14.05 5.36
N THR A 376 -2.19 -14.48 4.17
CA THR A 376 -3.11 -13.70 3.34
C THR A 376 -4.56 -13.90 3.75
N PHE A 377 -4.94 -15.14 4.15
CA PHE A 377 -6.32 -15.56 4.37
C PHE A 377 -6.58 -16.12 5.77
N ALA A 378 -5.78 -15.74 6.76
CA ALA A 378 -6.09 -16.09 8.14
C ALA A 378 -7.53 -15.69 8.50
N ALA A 379 -8.25 -16.56 9.18
CA ALA A 379 -9.63 -16.31 9.60
C ALA A 379 -9.73 -15.13 10.58
N ASP A 380 -8.71 -14.97 11.44
CA ASP A 380 -8.57 -13.78 12.28
C ASP A 380 -7.86 -12.68 11.47
N PRO A 381 -8.52 -11.52 11.23
CA PRO A 381 -7.88 -10.40 10.53
C PRO A 381 -6.57 -9.93 11.18
N PHE A 382 -6.41 -10.05 12.49
CA PHE A 382 -5.19 -9.64 13.17
C PHE A 382 -3.99 -10.58 12.91
N GLU A 383 -4.25 -11.78 12.41
CA GLU A 383 -3.22 -12.72 11.95
C GLU A 383 -2.81 -12.51 10.49
N GLN A 384 -3.55 -11.67 9.74
CA GLN A 384 -3.22 -11.35 8.35
C GLN A 384 -2.01 -10.42 8.29
N MET A 385 -1.05 -10.75 7.40
CA MET A 385 0.24 -10.03 7.29
C MET A 385 0.33 -9.10 6.08
N GLY A 386 -0.81 -8.65 5.57
CA GLY A 386 -0.88 -7.78 4.39
C GLY A 386 -0.44 -8.48 3.10
N GLY A 387 -0.46 -7.73 1.99
CA GLY A 387 -0.11 -8.24 0.67
C GLY A 387 -1.21 -9.09 0.01
N TYR A 388 -0.90 -9.51 -1.20
CA TYR A 388 -1.68 -10.48 -1.94
C TYR A 388 -1.04 -11.87 -1.82
N ILE A 389 -1.62 -12.88 -2.49
CA ILE A 389 -0.96 -14.16 -2.68
C ILE A 389 0.41 -13.93 -3.32
N LYS A 390 1.42 -14.67 -2.86
CA LYS A 390 2.76 -14.65 -3.44
C LYS A 390 2.69 -14.88 -4.95
N ARG A 391 3.25 -13.98 -5.72
CA ARG A 391 3.29 -14.08 -7.18
C ARG A 391 4.31 -15.13 -7.59
N CYS A 392 3.91 -16.00 -8.49
CA CYS A 392 4.79 -17.04 -9.04
C CYS A 392 4.59 -17.19 -10.55
N ARG A 393 5.63 -17.67 -11.22
CA ARG A 393 5.63 -18.11 -12.62
C ARG A 393 6.26 -19.49 -12.69
N GLY A 394 5.89 -20.29 -13.70
CA GLY A 394 6.38 -21.66 -13.88
C GLY A 394 5.72 -22.69 -12.96
N LEU A 395 4.81 -22.24 -12.09
CA LEU A 395 4.00 -23.07 -11.23
C LEU A 395 2.52 -22.88 -11.53
N THR A 396 1.74 -23.95 -11.37
CA THR A 396 0.27 -23.86 -11.26
C THR A 396 -0.11 -24.31 -9.85
N VAL A 397 -0.64 -23.38 -9.06
CA VAL A 397 -1.06 -23.58 -7.67
C VAL A 397 -2.58 -23.66 -7.63
N PHE A 398 -3.14 -24.80 -7.25
CA PHE A 398 -4.56 -24.94 -6.95
C PHE A 398 -4.76 -24.76 -5.45
N ALA A 399 -5.50 -23.74 -5.06
CA ALA A 399 -5.67 -23.37 -3.66
C ALA A 399 -7.14 -23.47 -3.22
N LYS A 400 -7.38 -24.12 -2.07
CA LYS A 400 -8.67 -24.18 -1.35
C LYS A 400 -8.56 -23.32 -0.09
N LEU A 401 -9.11 -22.12 -0.14
CA LEU A 401 -8.93 -21.13 0.93
C LEU A 401 -9.65 -21.53 2.23
N GLU A 402 -10.75 -22.27 2.14
CA GLU A 402 -11.53 -22.77 3.24
C GLU A 402 -10.86 -23.92 4.01
N ASN A 403 -9.85 -24.54 3.42
CA ASN A 403 -9.10 -25.59 4.10
C ASN A 403 -8.35 -25.05 5.31
N PRO A 404 -8.12 -25.88 6.33
CA PRO A 404 -7.35 -25.47 7.48
C PRO A 404 -5.90 -25.13 7.12
N LYS A 405 -5.26 -24.37 7.98
CA LYS A 405 -3.84 -24.01 7.89
C LYS A 405 -2.96 -25.22 7.59
N GLY A 406 -2.08 -25.06 6.57
CA GLY A 406 -1.16 -26.10 6.13
C GLY A 406 -1.76 -27.13 5.17
N ALA A 407 -3.01 -26.92 4.71
CA ALA A 407 -3.70 -27.77 3.76
C ALA A 407 -4.46 -26.98 2.68
N ARG A 408 -4.07 -25.72 2.44
CA ARG A 408 -4.70 -24.84 1.45
C ARG A 408 -4.19 -25.06 0.04
N VAL A 409 -2.97 -25.57 -0.13
CA VAL A 409 -2.45 -25.99 -1.43
C VAL A 409 -3.02 -27.38 -1.76
N ASP A 410 -4.05 -27.42 -2.63
CA ASP A 410 -4.69 -28.67 -3.06
C ASP A 410 -3.80 -29.43 -4.04
N ARG A 411 -3.22 -28.73 -5.02
CA ARG A 411 -2.27 -29.30 -6.00
C ARG A 411 -1.23 -28.23 -6.38
N LEU A 412 -0.02 -28.70 -6.65
CA LEU A 412 1.08 -27.88 -7.11
C LEU A 412 1.75 -28.58 -8.32
N LEU A 413 1.79 -27.89 -9.46
CA LEU A 413 2.34 -28.40 -10.69
C LEU A 413 3.49 -27.53 -11.20
N VAL A 414 4.48 -28.16 -11.85
CA VAL A 414 5.45 -27.52 -12.75
C VAL A 414 5.16 -28.02 -14.16
N GLY A 415 4.77 -27.12 -15.05
CA GLY A 415 4.11 -27.53 -16.29
C GLY A 415 2.86 -28.37 -15.97
N ASP A 416 2.77 -29.57 -16.57
CA ASP A 416 1.64 -30.50 -16.34
C ASP A 416 1.96 -31.60 -15.31
N ARG A 417 3.12 -31.54 -14.63
CA ARG A 417 3.57 -32.57 -13.69
C ARG A 417 3.44 -32.10 -12.24
N PRO A 418 2.89 -32.96 -11.34
CA PRO A 418 2.91 -32.70 -9.93
C PRO A 418 4.33 -32.44 -9.41
N VAL A 419 4.47 -31.49 -8.50
CA VAL A 419 5.74 -31.22 -7.83
C VAL A 419 6.15 -32.44 -7.00
N ASP A 420 7.34 -32.96 -7.25
CA ASP A 420 7.95 -33.99 -6.41
C ASP A 420 8.57 -33.33 -5.16
N PRO A 421 8.12 -33.69 -3.94
CA PRO A 421 8.64 -33.10 -2.72
C PRO A 421 10.16 -33.23 -2.53
N GLN A 422 10.79 -34.26 -3.14
CA GLN A 422 12.22 -34.56 -3.01
C GLN A 422 13.06 -33.95 -4.13
N ALA A 423 12.46 -33.52 -5.22
CA ALA A 423 13.17 -32.95 -6.35
C ALA A 423 13.62 -31.51 -6.08
N ASP A 424 14.68 -31.12 -6.77
CA ASP A 424 15.26 -29.77 -6.74
C ASP A 424 14.68 -28.90 -7.84
N TYR A 425 14.31 -27.69 -7.47
CA TYR A 425 13.76 -26.68 -8.36
C TYR A 425 14.59 -25.40 -8.29
N PRO A 426 15.37 -25.06 -9.34
CA PRO A 426 16.03 -23.76 -9.44
C PRO A 426 14.97 -22.64 -9.59
N VAL A 427 15.02 -21.64 -8.73
CA VAL A 427 14.05 -20.56 -8.65
C VAL A 427 14.74 -19.22 -8.73
N ALA A 428 14.20 -18.28 -9.50
CA ALA A 428 14.57 -16.89 -9.43
C ALA A 428 13.59 -16.11 -8.54
N PHE A 429 14.05 -15.00 -7.98
CA PHE A 429 13.16 -14.14 -7.18
C PHE A 429 13.69 -12.71 -7.06
N VAL A 430 12.79 -11.81 -6.74
CA VAL A 430 13.10 -10.43 -6.34
C VAL A 430 12.71 -10.25 -4.89
N THR A 431 13.56 -9.61 -4.10
CA THR A 431 13.45 -9.36 -2.66
C THR A 431 13.39 -10.61 -1.76
N SER A 432 13.78 -10.48 -0.50
CA SER A 432 13.66 -11.54 0.50
C SER A 432 12.21 -11.95 0.80
N GLN A 433 11.24 -11.10 0.45
CA GLN A 433 9.82 -11.44 0.55
C GLN A 433 9.37 -12.41 -0.55
N GLY A 434 10.00 -12.39 -1.73
CA GLY A 434 9.76 -13.36 -2.80
C GLY A 434 10.10 -14.78 -2.36
N VAL A 435 11.32 -14.99 -1.86
CA VAL A 435 11.75 -16.25 -1.23
C VAL A 435 12.49 -15.92 0.07
N PRO A 436 11.87 -16.16 1.25
CA PRO A 436 12.49 -15.92 2.56
C PRO A 436 13.82 -16.67 2.74
N GLU A 437 14.75 -16.07 3.50
CA GLU A 437 16.13 -16.59 3.65
C GLU A 437 16.22 -18.01 4.22
N ARG A 438 15.23 -18.43 5.02
CA ARG A 438 15.20 -19.77 5.62
C ARG A 438 14.90 -20.90 4.64
N PHE A 439 14.49 -20.60 3.41
CA PHE A 439 14.19 -21.58 2.38
C PHE A 439 15.34 -21.70 1.38
N GLY A 440 15.63 -22.93 0.99
CA GLY A 440 16.53 -23.28 -0.10
C GLY A 440 18.03 -23.19 0.21
N ARG A 441 18.83 -23.58 -0.79
CA ARG A 441 20.29 -23.59 -0.76
C ARG A 441 20.88 -22.96 -2.01
N ASP A 442 22.18 -22.74 -2.02
CA ASP A 442 22.93 -22.16 -3.16
C ASP A 442 22.37 -20.78 -3.59
N ARG A 443 21.92 -20.00 -2.60
CA ARG A 443 21.39 -18.66 -2.83
C ARG A 443 22.48 -17.72 -3.34
N ARG A 444 22.19 -17.02 -4.45
CA ARG A 444 23.10 -16.03 -5.02
C ARG A 444 22.34 -14.87 -5.66
N THR A 445 22.87 -13.67 -5.54
CA THR A 445 22.43 -12.49 -6.26
C THR A 445 23.10 -12.45 -7.63
N LEU A 446 22.36 -12.08 -8.66
CA LEU A 446 22.85 -11.92 -10.03
C LEU A 446 23.27 -10.47 -10.27
N ASP A 447 24.16 -10.28 -11.25
CA ASP A 447 24.60 -8.95 -11.70
C ASP A 447 23.61 -8.35 -12.73
N VAL A 448 22.33 -8.41 -12.40
CA VAL A 448 21.23 -7.82 -13.18
C VAL A 448 20.11 -7.38 -12.22
N ASP A 449 19.62 -6.16 -12.39
CA ASP A 449 18.49 -5.65 -11.64
C ASP A 449 17.14 -5.86 -12.38
N SER A 450 16.06 -5.68 -11.63
CA SER A 450 14.72 -5.99 -12.11
C SER A 450 14.26 -5.08 -13.27
N VAL A 451 14.63 -3.80 -13.25
CA VAL A 451 14.27 -2.84 -14.31
C VAL A 451 15.06 -3.14 -15.58
N SER A 452 16.34 -3.46 -15.46
CA SER A 452 17.17 -3.88 -16.61
C SER A 452 16.63 -5.18 -17.24
N ALA A 453 16.21 -6.14 -16.43
CA ALA A 453 15.56 -7.36 -16.91
C ALA A 453 14.25 -7.07 -17.65
N LEU A 454 13.40 -6.18 -17.10
CA LEU A 454 12.18 -5.75 -17.76
C LEU A 454 12.46 -5.01 -19.08
N GLN A 455 13.44 -4.10 -19.12
CA GLN A 455 13.83 -3.42 -20.36
C GLN A 455 14.22 -4.43 -21.44
N GLN A 456 15.08 -5.41 -21.09
CA GLN A 456 15.48 -6.44 -22.06
C GLN A 456 14.30 -7.29 -22.51
N TRP A 457 13.40 -7.65 -21.59
CA TRP A 457 12.23 -8.47 -21.92
C TRP A 457 11.29 -7.75 -22.91
N PHE A 458 11.03 -6.45 -22.72
CA PHE A 458 10.17 -5.66 -23.60
C PHE A 458 10.76 -5.40 -25.01
N VAL A 459 12.07 -5.66 -25.24
CA VAL A 459 12.65 -5.60 -26.59
C VAL A 459 12.03 -6.65 -27.49
N ASP A 460 11.81 -7.87 -26.97
CA ASP A 460 11.39 -9.03 -27.75
C ASP A 460 9.93 -9.43 -27.52
N HIS A 461 9.24 -8.80 -26.55
CA HIS A 461 7.90 -9.21 -26.14
C HIS A 461 6.91 -8.04 -26.07
N VAL A 462 5.71 -8.29 -26.57
CA VAL A 462 4.53 -7.44 -26.39
C VAL A 462 3.50 -8.27 -25.66
N PRO A 463 3.28 -8.08 -24.34
CA PRO A 463 2.37 -8.92 -23.56
C PRO A 463 0.96 -8.87 -24.13
N GLY A 464 0.38 -10.05 -24.35
CA GLY A 464 -0.99 -10.33 -24.79
C GLY A 464 -1.72 -11.24 -23.80
N GLU A 465 -3.02 -11.45 -23.96
CA GLU A 465 -3.86 -12.22 -23.03
C GLU A 465 -3.41 -13.68 -22.87
N THR A 466 -2.86 -14.29 -23.93
CA THR A 466 -2.44 -15.70 -23.93
C THR A 466 -1.03 -15.93 -23.39
N ASP A 467 -0.25 -14.87 -23.20
CA ASP A 467 1.17 -14.97 -22.85
C ASP A 467 1.41 -15.11 -21.34
N LEU A 468 0.39 -14.80 -20.56
CA LEU A 468 0.46 -14.70 -19.10
C LEU A 468 -0.66 -15.54 -18.43
N PRO A 469 -0.56 -16.88 -18.49
CA PRO A 469 -1.56 -17.73 -17.84
C PRO A 469 -1.55 -17.53 -16.33
N PRO A 470 -2.73 -17.60 -15.67
CA PRO A 470 -2.79 -17.46 -14.21
C PRO A 470 -2.03 -18.59 -13.52
N SER A 471 -1.13 -18.25 -12.61
CA SER A 471 -0.33 -19.22 -11.87
C SER A 471 -0.99 -19.70 -10.57
N VAL A 472 -2.01 -19.00 -10.08
CA VAL A 472 -2.77 -19.40 -8.89
C VAL A 472 -4.26 -19.47 -9.24
N LEU A 473 -4.85 -20.63 -8.96
CA LEU A 473 -6.26 -20.95 -9.20
C LEU A 473 -6.91 -21.26 -7.84
N ILE A 474 -7.93 -20.48 -7.48
CA ILE A 474 -8.78 -20.77 -6.31
C ILE A 474 -9.87 -21.73 -6.75
N VAL A 475 -9.98 -22.91 -6.12
CA VAL A 475 -10.83 -24.05 -6.52
C VAL A 475 -11.68 -24.53 -5.37
#